data_bd4826af0d548b1130dd25cd21a3fdbc
#
_entry.id   bd4826af0d548b1130dd25cd21a3fdbc
#
_cell.length_a   1.000
_cell.length_b   1.000
_cell.length_c   1.000
_cell.angle_alpha   90.00
_cell.angle_beta   90.00
_cell.angle_gamma   90.00
#
_symmetry.space_group_name_H-M   'P 1'
#
loop_
_entity.id
_entity.type
_entity.pdbx_description
1 polymer ?
#
loop_
_entity_poly.entity_id
_entity_poly.type
_entity_poly.pdbx_seq_one_letter_code
_entity_poly.pdbx_strand_id
1 'polypeptide(L)'
;MHTVGIDEFREAVDTLELLSLSSREDIKRNYQRLSKLHHPDRGGSTEEFQKLSSAYKIVIHYIDSFRYVLDDEEFKRQNPMLVSLFDAGGVIGNR
;
A
#
# COMPACT_ATOMS: atom_id res chain seq x y z
N MET A 1 -10.85 8.02 -20.37
CA MET A 1 -10.09 7.79 -19.13
C MET A 1 -10.22 6.34 -18.71
N HIS A 2 -9.12 5.72 -18.39
CA HIS A 2 -9.12 4.30 -18.03
C HIS A 2 -9.60 4.10 -16.61
N THR A 3 -10.54 3.20 -16.43
CA THR A 3 -11.02 2.82 -15.11
C THR A 3 -10.49 1.45 -14.77
N VAL A 4 -9.80 1.36 -13.63
CA VAL A 4 -9.22 0.10 -13.20
C VAL A 4 -10.30 -0.77 -12.57
N GLY A 5 -10.46 -1.98 -13.11
CA GLY A 5 -11.37 -2.95 -12.53
C GLY A 5 -10.71 -3.74 -11.43
N ILE A 6 -11.52 -4.54 -10.74
CA ILE A 6 -11.03 -5.30 -9.61
C ILE A 6 -10.01 -6.36 -10.02
N ASP A 7 -10.17 -6.91 -11.22
CA ASP A 7 -9.20 -7.92 -11.69
C ASP A 7 -7.85 -7.29 -11.97
N GLU A 8 -7.85 -6.10 -12.54
CA GLU A 8 -6.60 -5.38 -12.77
C GLU A 8 -5.92 -5.02 -11.45
N PHE A 9 -6.73 -4.63 -10.48
CA PHE A 9 -6.20 -4.29 -9.16
C PHE A 9 -5.58 -5.53 -8.50
N ARG A 10 -6.28 -6.65 -8.54
CA ARG A 10 -5.76 -7.89 -7.97
C ARG A 10 -4.47 -8.31 -8.63
N GLU A 11 -4.41 -8.20 -9.94
CA GLU A 11 -3.21 -8.57 -10.67
C GLU A 11 -2.05 -7.65 -10.30
N ALA A 12 -2.32 -6.37 -10.10
CA ALA A 12 -1.29 -5.44 -9.66
C ALA A 12 -0.74 -5.80 -8.29
N VAL A 13 -1.62 -6.14 -7.37
CA VAL A 13 -1.23 -6.56 -6.03
C VAL A 13 -0.34 -7.81 -6.11
N ASP A 14 -0.73 -8.77 -6.93
CA ASP A 14 0.05 -10.00 -7.09
C ASP A 14 1.40 -9.71 -7.75
N THR A 15 1.40 -8.87 -8.76
CA THR A 15 2.63 -8.52 -9.48
C THR A 15 3.65 -7.90 -8.53
N LEU A 16 3.19 -7.08 -7.59
CA LEU A 16 4.07 -6.44 -6.62
C LEU A 16 4.28 -7.29 -5.37
N GLU A 17 3.72 -8.49 -5.35
CA GLU A 17 3.87 -9.42 -4.22
C GLU A 17 3.48 -8.79 -2.89
N LEU A 18 2.36 -8.07 -2.89
CA LEU A 18 1.94 -7.35 -1.71
C LEU A 18 1.02 -8.18 -0.83
N LEU A 19 1.17 -8.00 0.46
CA LEU A 19 0.25 -8.56 1.44
C LEU A 19 -0.97 -7.67 1.54
N SER A 20 -2.07 -8.22 2.06
CA SER A 20 -3.31 -7.46 2.14
C SER A 20 -3.21 -6.23 3.04
N LEU A 21 -2.33 -6.30 4.04
CA LEU A 21 -2.05 -5.14 4.88
C LEU A 21 -0.66 -4.63 4.52
N SER A 22 -0.62 -3.61 3.70
CA SER A 22 0.64 -3.03 3.24
C SER A 22 0.60 -1.53 3.40
N SER A 23 1.68 -0.98 3.89
CA SER A 23 1.84 0.47 3.96
C SER A 23 2.38 0.98 2.63
N ARG A 24 2.34 2.30 2.48
CA ARG A 24 2.94 2.90 1.28
C ARG A 24 4.42 2.55 1.18
N GLU A 25 5.11 2.49 2.31
CA GLU A 25 6.52 2.13 2.34
C GLU A 25 6.73 0.68 1.90
N ASP A 26 5.84 -0.22 2.30
CA ASP A 26 5.92 -1.61 1.88
C ASP A 26 5.78 -1.73 0.37
N ILE A 27 4.82 -1.00 -0.19
CA ILE A 27 4.56 -1.01 -1.62
C ILE A 27 5.79 -0.51 -2.38
N LYS A 28 6.33 0.61 -1.92
CA LYS A 28 7.51 1.20 -2.54
C LYS A 28 8.72 0.27 -2.48
N ARG A 29 8.92 -0.35 -1.33
CA ARG A 29 10.04 -1.26 -1.13
C ARG A 29 9.96 -2.46 -2.06
N ASN A 30 8.78 -3.06 -2.16
CA ASN A 30 8.60 -4.21 -3.05
C ASN A 30 8.80 -3.81 -4.50
N TYR A 31 8.28 -2.66 -4.90
CA TYR A 31 8.47 -2.19 -6.26
C TYR A 31 9.95 -2.00 -6.56
N GLN A 32 10.69 -1.39 -5.66
CA GLN A 32 12.11 -1.16 -5.86
C GLN A 32 12.89 -2.47 -5.97
N ARG A 33 12.58 -3.41 -5.08
CA ARG A 33 13.24 -4.71 -5.09
C ARG A 33 12.99 -5.45 -6.40
N LEU A 34 11.73 -5.52 -6.80
CA LEU A 34 11.36 -6.24 -8.01
C LEU A 34 11.87 -5.53 -9.27
N SER A 35 11.89 -4.21 -9.26
CA SER A 35 12.39 -3.45 -10.39
C SER A 35 13.87 -3.72 -10.63
N LYS A 36 14.64 -3.81 -9.57
CA LYS A 36 16.06 -4.14 -9.70
C LYS A 36 16.24 -5.57 -10.22
N LEU A 37 15.43 -6.47 -9.72
CA LEU A 37 15.52 -7.88 -10.10
C LEU A 37 15.21 -8.09 -11.58
N HIS A 38 14.23 -7.38 -12.09
CA HIS A 38 13.75 -7.56 -13.46
C HIS A 38 14.23 -6.48 -14.42
N HIS A 39 15.17 -5.68 -14.02
CA HIS A 39 15.65 -4.61 -14.89
C HIS A 39 16.30 -5.20 -16.14
N PRO A 40 16.01 -4.65 -17.34
CA PRO A 40 16.59 -5.17 -18.59
C PRO A 40 18.11 -5.18 -18.59
N ASP A 41 18.75 -4.21 -17.95
CA ASP A 41 20.20 -4.15 -17.89
C ASP A 41 20.80 -5.32 -17.10
N ARG A 42 19.97 -6.00 -16.31
CA ARG A 42 20.41 -7.14 -15.52
C ARG A 42 19.88 -8.44 -16.08
N GLY A 43 19.52 -8.45 -17.34
CA GLY A 43 18.99 -9.66 -17.97
C GLY A 43 17.52 -9.86 -17.77
N GLY A 44 16.84 -8.90 -17.20
CA GLY A 44 15.39 -9.00 -17.04
C GLY A 44 14.66 -8.67 -18.32
N SER A 45 13.37 -8.94 -18.33
CA SER A 45 12.50 -8.70 -19.48
C SER A 45 11.92 -7.30 -19.42
N THR A 46 11.95 -6.62 -20.57
CA THR A 46 11.30 -5.31 -20.69
C THR A 46 9.81 -5.42 -20.36
N GLU A 47 9.17 -6.50 -20.79
CA GLU A 47 7.75 -6.71 -20.53
C GLU A 47 7.49 -6.81 -19.03
N GLU A 48 8.31 -7.58 -18.32
CA GLU A 48 8.14 -7.73 -16.89
C GLU A 48 8.37 -6.42 -16.18
N PHE A 49 9.36 -5.67 -16.62
CA PHE A 49 9.65 -4.37 -16.02
C PHE A 49 8.48 -3.39 -16.22
N GLN A 50 7.91 -3.38 -17.41
CA GLN A 50 6.76 -2.52 -17.70
C GLN A 50 5.53 -2.95 -16.90
N LYS A 51 5.37 -4.25 -16.71
CA LYS A 51 4.28 -4.77 -15.92
C LYS A 51 4.38 -4.31 -14.47
N LEU A 52 5.59 -4.33 -13.93
CA LEU A 52 5.84 -3.82 -12.58
C LEU A 52 5.51 -2.33 -12.46
N SER A 53 5.93 -1.55 -13.45
CA SER A 53 5.65 -0.12 -13.48
C SER A 53 4.16 0.15 -13.49
N SER A 54 3.44 -0.55 -14.32
CA SER A 54 1.99 -0.39 -14.42
C SER A 54 1.30 -0.79 -13.13
N ALA A 55 1.75 -1.90 -12.54
CA ALA A 55 1.18 -2.36 -11.28
C ALA A 55 1.39 -1.34 -10.17
N TYR A 56 2.57 -0.75 -10.13
CA TYR A 56 2.87 0.25 -9.12
C TYR A 56 1.95 1.47 -9.27
N LYS A 57 1.75 1.93 -10.50
CA LYS A 57 0.87 3.07 -10.75
C LYS A 57 -0.56 2.78 -10.29
N ILE A 58 -1.05 1.58 -10.57
CA ILE A 58 -2.40 1.20 -10.17
C ILE A 58 -2.55 1.23 -8.66
N VAL A 59 -1.62 0.61 -7.95
CA VAL A 59 -1.71 0.52 -6.50
C VAL A 59 -1.53 1.89 -5.84
N ILE A 60 -0.58 2.68 -6.32
CA ILE A 60 -0.35 4.01 -5.77
C ILE A 60 -1.57 4.91 -6.00
N HIS A 61 -2.16 4.82 -7.19
CA HIS A 61 -3.37 5.59 -7.45
C HIS A 61 -4.49 5.21 -6.49
N TYR A 62 -4.61 3.92 -6.21
CA TYR A 62 -5.63 3.45 -5.28
C TYR A 62 -5.43 4.04 -3.89
N ILE A 63 -4.21 3.96 -3.34
CA ILE A 63 -4.01 4.44 -1.98
C ILE A 63 -4.05 5.96 -1.90
N ASP A 64 -3.64 6.67 -2.95
CA ASP A 64 -3.70 8.13 -2.96
C ASP A 64 -5.13 8.64 -3.07
N SER A 65 -6.02 7.82 -3.64
CA SER A 65 -7.42 8.18 -3.79
C SER A 65 -8.27 7.69 -2.63
N PHE A 66 -7.67 7.00 -1.69
CA PHE A 66 -8.40 6.38 -0.60
C PHE A 66 -8.96 7.44 0.34
N ARG A 67 -10.20 7.23 0.76
CA ARG A 67 -10.83 8.12 1.72
C ARG A 67 -10.73 7.50 3.09
N TYR A 68 -10.16 8.24 4.01
CA TYR A 68 -9.96 7.75 5.36
C TYR A 68 -11.20 8.01 6.20
N VAL A 69 -11.51 7.06 7.05
CA VAL A 69 -12.58 7.24 8.03
C VAL A 69 -11.93 7.92 9.24
N LEU A 70 -12.34 9.15 9.48
CA LEU A 70 -11.72 9.95 10.53
C LEU A 70 -12.60 9.98 11.76
N ASP A 71 -12.72 8.83 12.41
CA ASP A 71 -13.49 8.76 13.65
C ASP A 71 -12.72 7.93 14.68
N ASP A 72 -13.23 7.96 15.89
CA ASP A 72 -12.56 7.35 17.04
C ASP A 72 -12.41 5.83 16.87
N GLU A 73 -13.42 5.18 16.32
CA GLU A 73 -13.39 3.74 16.19
C GLU A 73 -12.28 3.30 15.25
N GLU A 74 -12.16 3.99 14.13
CA GLU A 74 -11.11 3.63 13.17
C GLU A 74 -9.73 3.95 13.73
N PHE A 75 -9.61 5.07 14.43
CA PHE A 75 -8.34 5.42 15.06
C PHE A 75 -7.91 4.34 16.05
N LYS A 76 -8.85 3.86 16.86
CA LYS A 76 -8.56 2.82 17.84
C LYS A 76 -8.12 1.52 17.16
N ARG A 77 -8.80 1.17 16.06
CA ARG A 77 -8.46 -0.04 15.34
C ARG A 77 -7.06 0.01 14.75
N GLN A 78 -6.67 1.19 14.25
CA GLN A 78 -5.37 1.34 13.63
C GLN A 78 -4.24 1.52 14.65
N ASN A 79 -4.57 1.94 15.87
CA ASN A 79 -3.57 2.27 16.89
C ASN A 79 -3.92 1.67 18.23
N PRO A 80 -4.02 0.35 18.34
CA PRO A 80 -4.45 -0.26 19.59
C PRO A 80 -3.52 0.02 20.76
N MET A 81 -2.23 0.15 20.49
CA MET A 81 -1.27 0.45 21.56
C MET A 81 -1.48 1.85 22.11
N LEU A 82 -1.74 2.81 21.24
CA LEU A 82 -1.98 4.17 21.68
C LEU A 82 -3.25 4.29 22.49
N VAL A 83 -4.29 3.58 22.06
CA VAL A 83 -5.55 3.57 22.79
C VAL A 83 -5.33 3.06 24.21
N SER A 84 -4.58 1.99 24.33
CA SER A 84 -4.29 1.40 25.64
C SER A 84 -3.60 2.40 26.54
N LEU A 85 -2.63 3.12 26.02
CA LEU A 85 -1.91 4.13 26.77
C LEU A 85 -2.82 5.26 27.22
N PHE A 86 -3.60 5.78 26.29
CA PHE A 86 -4.47 6.91 26.57
C PHE A 86 -5.56 6.53 27.57
N ASP A 87 -6.15 5.36 27.41
CA ASP A 87 -7.18 4.90 28.31
C ASP A 87 -6.65 4.72 29.72
N ALA A 88 -5.47 4.13 29.83
CA ALA A 88 -4.90 3.87 31.15
C ALA A 88 -4.49 5.16 31.84
N GLY A 89 -3.90 6.07 31.08
CA GLY A 89 -3.40 7.31 31.67
C GLY A 89 -4.40 8.44 31.68
N GLY A 90 -5.31 8.44 30.76
CA GLY A 90 -6.24 9.52 30.62
C GLY A 90 -5.63 10.86 30.38
N VAL A 91 -4.43 10.85 29.88
CA VAL A 91 -3.64 12.08 29.86
C VAL A 91 -4.08 13.01 28.76
N ILE A 92 -4.32 12.48 27.60
CA ILE A 92 -4.58 13.31 26.43
C ILE A 92 -6.04 13.35 26.12
N GLY A 93 -6.80 12.66 26.88
CA GLY A 93 -8.19 12.47 26.54
C GLY A 93 -9.04 13.65 26.74
N ASN A 94 -8.56 14.66 27.33
CA ASN A 94 -9.47 15.73 27.58
C ASN A 94 -9.65 16.57 26.34
N ARG A 95 -10.76 16.63 25.95
CA ARG A 95 -11.13 17.36 24.76
C ARG A 95 -12.45 17.93 24.97
#